data_59519170cd82d90b9e1a153d6ac6c8a1
#
_entry.id   59519170cd82d90b9e1a153d6ac6c8a1
#
_cell.length_a   1.000
_cell.length_b   1.000
_cell.length_c   1.000
_cell.angle_alpha   90.00
_cell.angle_beta   90.00
_cell.angle_gamma   90.00
#
_symmetry.space_group_name_H-M   'P 1'
#
loop_
_entity.id
_entity.type
_entity.pdbx_description
1 polymer ?
#
loop_
_entity_poly.entity_id
_entity_poly.type
_entity_poly.pdbx_seq_one_letter_code
_entity_poly.pdbx_strand_id
1 'polypeptide(L)'
;MITNPLVSVVLPVYNAENFLVEAVESILTQTFNNFEFIIIDDCSTDNSWKMIQEYAQKDDRIIAVKNDVNLKLSKTLNKGISLSKGKYIARMDADDISMPDRFEKQISFLEANDKIIGSNIILIDEDNKILGYRKYQVDNMNIKQKIFYFSPFAHPAIVLRSSCLKKAGDYNDYFNPAEDYELYFRMGKYCDFANIDHDLLKYRIINNSMTTGNTSNMEKKTIEVRDQYLNKKQMYYEYNYTVLIYNALHKLSLKIMPSKLKMKIFNLLRNN
;
A
#
# COMPACT_ATOMS: atom_id res chain seq x y z
N MET A 1 -23.51 0.46 13.24
CA MET A 1 -22.90 0.91 11.95
C MET A 1 -22.90 2.44 11.87
N ILE A 2 -21.77 3.03 11.52
CA ILE A 2 -21.69 4.48 11.25
C ILE A 2 -22.43 4.75 9.94
N THR A 3 -23.43 5.61 9.96
CA THR A 3 -24.30 5.86 8.80
C THR A 3 -23.61 6.68 7.69
N ASN A 4 -22.52 7.38 8.01
CA ASN A 4 -21.79 8.21 7.04
C ASN A 4 -20.29 8.28 7.42
N PRO A 5 -19.52 7.21 7.23
CA PRO A 5 -18.12 7.19 7.59
C PRO A 5 -17.31 8.17 6.71
N LEU A 6 -16.35 8.88 7.31
CA LEU A 6 -15.43 9.72 6.55
C LEU A 6 -14.34 8.88 5.89
N VAL A 7 -13.91 7.82 6.55
CA VAL A 7 -12.85 6.89 6.09
C VAL A 7 -13.41 5.48 5.96
N SER A 8 -13.11 4.80 4.86
CA SER A 8 -13.23 3.34 4.74
C SER A 8 -11.84 2.73 4.84
N VAL A 9 -11.59 1.99 5.91
CA VAL A 9 -10.35 1.22 6.05
C VAL A 9 -10.54 -0.13 5.36
N VAL A 10 -9.65 -0.48 4.42
CA VAL A 10 -9.71 -1.75 3.67
C VAL A 10 -8.52 -2.61 4.05
N LEU A 11 -8.81 -3.78 4.64
CA LEU A 11 -7.83 -4.76 5.11
C LEU A 11 -8.12 -6.11 4.47
N PRO A 12 -7.36 -6.51 3.44
CA PRO A 12 -7.40 -7.87 2.91
C PRO A 12 -6.64 -8.81 3.84
N VAL A 13 -7.19 -10.00 4.07
CA VAL A 13 -6.63 -11.01 4.97
C VAL A 13 -6.51 -12.35 4.24
N TYR A 14 -5.33 -12.97 4.31
CA TYR A 14 -5.12 -14.35 3.88
C TYR A 14 -4.07 -15.02 4.76
N ASN A 15 -4.49 -16.01 5.56
CA ASN A 15 -3.64 -16.77 6.47
C ASN A 15 -2.76 -15.88 7.37
N ALA A 16 -3.39 -15.00 8.14
CA ALA A 16 -2.72 -13.97 8.95
C ALA A 16 -2.94 -14.16 10.46
N GLU A 17 -3.36 -15.34 10.94
CA GLU A 17 -3.74 -15.58 12.35
C GLU A 17 -2.70 -15.09 13.36
N ASN A 18 -1.41 -15.13 13.01
CA ASN A 18 -0.32 -14.75 13.90
C ASN A 18 -0.22 -13.24 14.18
N PHE A 19 -0.66 -12.40 13.23
CA PHE A 19 -0.47 -10.94 13.29
C PHE A 19 -1.79 -10.15 13.26
N LEU A 20 -2.89 -10.81 12.90
CA LEU A 20 -4.18 -10.18 12.66
C LEU A 20 -4.71 -9.40 13.87
N VAL A 21 -4.46 -9.89 15.09
CA VAL A 21 -4.88 -9.21 16.33
C VAL A 21 -4.24 -7.83 16.40
N GLU A 22 -2.91 -7.75 16.25
CA GLU A 22 -2.19 -6.48 16.33
C GLU A 22 -2.63 -5.51 15.23
N ALA A 23 -2.84 -6.01 14.02
CA ALA A 23 -3.31 -5.20 12.89
C ALA A 23 -4.71 -4.63 13.15
N VAL A 24 -5.68 -5.46 13.57
CA VAL A 24 -7.06 -5.05 13.84
C VAL A 24 -7.12 -4.08 15.01
N GLU A 25 -6.49 -4.39 16.14
CA GLU A 25 -6.48 -3.51 17.32
C GLU A 25 -5.84 -2.16 17.02
N SER A 26 -4.79 -2.12 16.19
CA SER A 26 -4.13 -0.86 15.80
C SER A 26 -5.05 0.08 15.01
N ILE A 27 -6.06 -0.46 14.33
CA ILE A 27 -7.08 0.33 13.63
C ILE A 27 -8.23 0.70 14.59
N LEU A 28 -8.69 -0.22 15.42
CA LEU A 28 -9.80 0.04 16.33
C LEU A 28 -9.47 1.08 17.42
N THR A 29 -8.20 1.19 17.78
CA THR A 29 -7.66 2.13 18.79
C THR A 29 -7.16 3.46 18.22
N GLN A 30 -7.43 3.78 16.95
CA GLN A 30 -7.08 5.08 16.36
C GLN A 30 -7.76 6.23 17.13
N THR A 31 -7.05 7.35 17.27
CA THR A 31 -7.62 8.58 17.88
C THR A 31 -8.77 9.16 17.05
N PHE A 32 -8.76 8.94 15.75
CA PHE A 32 -9.82 9.29 14.81
C PHE A 32 -10.86 8.17 14.72
N ASN A 33 -12.14 8.48 15.03
CA ASN A 33 -13.19 7.46 15.19
C ASN A 33 -14.22 7.39 14.05
N ASN A 34 -14.26 8.37 13.13
CA ASN A 34 -15.27 8.40 12.06
C ASN A 34 -14.85 7.55 10.85
N PHE A 35 -14.80 6.22 11.03
CA PHE A 35 -14.44 5.27 9.97
C PHE A 35 -15.30 4.00 10.03
N GLU A 36 -15.48 3.36 8.88
CA GLU A 36 -15.86 1.95 8.77
C GLU A 36 -14.62 1.10 8.49
N PHE A 37 -14.63 -0.15 8.95
CA PHE A 37 -13.51 -1.07 8.83
C PHE A 37 -13.91 -2.32 8.06
N ILE A 38 -13.56 -2.39 6.79
CA ILE A 38 -13.89 -3.48 5.88
C ILE A 38 -12.74 -4.48 5.91
N ILE A 39 -12.97 -5.64 6.52
CA ILE A 39 -12.02 -6.73 6.62
C ILE A 39 -12.48 -7.85 5.69
N ILE A 40 -11.65 -8.19 4.69
CA ILE A 40 -12.00 -9.19 3.70
C ILE A 40 -11.08 -10.41 3.83
N ASP A 41 -11.63 -11.51 4.30
CA ASP A 41 -10.95 -12.80 4.31
C ASP A 41 -10.92 -13.38 2.89
N ASP A 42 -9.71 -13.55 2.35
CA ASP A 42 -9.49 -14.09 1.00
C ASP A 42 -9.42 -15.62 0.98
N CYS A 43 -10.41 -16.28 1.60
CA CYS A 43 -10.50 -17.74 1.72
C CYS A 43 -9.33 -18.32 2.53
N SER A 44 -9.06 -17.78 3.73
CA SER A 44 -8.05 -18.31 4.66
C SER A 44 -8.36 -19.74 5.09
N THR A 45 -7.30 -20.49 5.35
CA THR A 45 -7.33 -21.89 5.81
C THR A 45 -6.95 -22.04 7.28
N ASP A 46 -6.48 -20.96 7.90
CA ASP A 46 -6.16 -20.83 9.32
C ASP A 46 -7.34 -20.23 10.13
N ASN A 47 -7.08 -19.76 11.34
CA ASN A 47 -8.10 -19.17 12.20
C ASN A 47 -8.48 -17.72 11.85
N SER A 48 -7.90 -17.11 10.82
CA SER A 48 -8.13 -15.70 10.47
C SER A 48 -9.62 -15.35 10.34
N TRP A 49 -10.40 -16.16 9.61
CA TRP A 49 -11.83 -15.90 9.44
C TRP A 49 -12.61 -15.92 10.75
N LYS A 50 -12.33 -16.89 11.63
CA LYS A 50 -12.97 -16.96 12.95
C LYS A 50 -12.66 -15.72 13.78
N MET A 51 -11.41 -15.27 13.80
CA MET A 51 -10.99 -14.06 14.51
C MET A 51 -11.72 -12.82 13.98
N ILE A 52 -11.84 -12.67 12.65
CA ILE A 52 -12.57 -11.55 12.03
C ILE A 52 -14.04 -11.54 12.47
N GLN A 53 -14.70 -12.70 12.51
CA GLN A 53 -16.08 -12.80 12.97
C GLN A 53 -16.24 -12.39 14.45
N GLU A 54 -15.29 -12.80 15.31
CA GLU A 54 -15.29 -12.43 16.72
C GLU A 54 -15.12 -10.91 16.94
N TYR A 55 -14.28 -10.25 16.12
CA TYR A 55 -14.14 -8.80 16.15
C TYR A 55 -15.39 -8.09 15.63
N ALA A 56 -16.00 -8.57 14.56
CA ALA A 56 -17.22 -7.98 14.01
C ALA A 56 -18.44 -8.07 14.95
N GLN A 57 -18.44 -9.03 15.87
CA GLN A 57 -19.46 -9.13 16.92
C GLN A 57 -19.25 -8.10 18.05
N LYS A 58 -18.03 -7.57 18.22
CA LYS A 58 -17.65 -6.66 19.32
C LYS A 58 -17.64 -5.19 18.91
N ASP A 59 -17.46 -4.90 17.63
CA ASP A 59 -17.34 -3.52 17.13
C ASP A 59 -18.15 -3.32 15.84
N ASP A 60 -19.18 -2.50 15.92
CA ASP A 60 -20.12 -2.21 14.84
C ASP A 60 -19.50 -1.45 13.64
N ARG A 61 -18.26 -0.97 13.78
CA ARG A 61 -17.52 -0.35 12.68
C ARG A 61 -17.01 -1.39 11.69
N ILE A 62 -16.89 -2.67 12.11
CA ILE A 62 -16.33 -3.75 11.29
C ILE A 62 -17.38 -4.32 10.34
N ILE A 63 -16.99 -4.39 9.07
CA ILE A 63 -17.72 -5.09 8.00
C ILE A 63 -16.88 -6.29 7.61
N ALA A 64 -17.25 -7.47 8.13
CA ALA A 64 -16.57 -8.73 7.85
C ALA A 64 -17.11 -9.34 6.54
N VAL A 65 -16.23 -9.62 5.60
CA VAL A 65 -16.54 -10.23 4.30
C VAL A 65 -15.64 -11.43 4.08
N LYS A 66 -16.17 -12.50 3.51
CA LYS A 66 -15.38 -13.67 3.10
C LYS A 66 -15.48 -13.89 1.60
N ASN A 67 -14.38 -14.25 0.97
CA ASN A 67 -14.35 -14.74 -0.40
C ASN A 67 -14.55 -16.28 -0.40
N ASP A 68 -15.29 -16.79 -1.37
CA ASP A 68 -15.52 -18.23 -1.51
C ASP A 68 -14.27 -18.96 -2.03
N VAL A 69 -13.40 -18.25 -2.73
CA VAL A 69 -12.12 -18.73 -3.26
C VAL A 69 -11.04 -17.64 -3.06
N ASN A 70 -9.78 -18.04 -3.05
CA ASN A 70 -8.67 -17.08 -2.97
C ASN A 70 -8.57 -16.27 -4.27
N LEU A 71 -9.00 -15.01 -4.23
CA LEU A 71 -9.03 -14.07 -5.35
C LEU A 71 -7.69 -13.36 -5.56
N LYS A 72 -6.75 -13.45 -4.64
CA LYS A 72 -5.49 -12.70 -4.55
C LYS A 72 -5.70 -11.22 -4.21
N LEU A 73 -4.58 -10.54 -3.89
CA LEU A 73 -4.57 -9.21 -3.29
C LEU A 73 -5.38 -8.17 -4.09
N SER A 74 -5.08 -8.01 -5.39
CA SER A 74 -5.71 -6.98 -6.23
C SER A 74 -7.23 -7.08 -6.26
N LYS A 75 -7.77 -8.28 -6.48
CA LYS A 75 -9.23 -8.49 -6.56
C LYS A 75 -9.91 -8.35 -5.20
N THR A 76 -9.24 -8.80 -4.13
CA THR A 76 -9.74 -8.66 -2.77
C THR A 76 -9.78 -7.19 -2.35
N LEU A 77 -8.75 -6.39 -2.69
CA LEU A 77 -8.75 -4.95 -2.52
C LEU A 77 -9.89 -4.28 -3.31
N ASN A 78 -10.05 -4.63 -4.59
CA ASN A 78 -11.12 -4.07 -5.43
C ASN A 78 -12.51 -4.39 -4.85
N LYS A 79 -12.73 -5.59 -4.30
CA LYS A 79 -13.97 -5.92 -3.59
C LYS A 79 -14.16 -5.04 -2.37
N GLY A 80 -13.14 -4.82 -1.54
CA GLY A 80 -13.22 -3.93 -0.38
C GLY A 80 -13.51 -2.48 -0.76
N ILE A 81 -12.85 -1.99 -1.81
CA ILE A 81 -13.08 -0.65 -2.37
C ILE A 81 -14.52 -0.50 -2.87
N SER A 82 -15.08 -1.51 -3.53
CA SER A 82 -16.47 -1.46 -4.02
C SER A 82 -17.51 -1.39 -2.90
N LEU A 83 -17.18 -1.88 -1.71
CA LEU A 83 -18.03 -1.81 -0.51
C LEU A 83 -17.84 -0.52 0.28
N SER A 84 -16.79 0.24 -0.01
CA SER A 84 -16.41 1.46 0.72
C SER A 84 -17.38 2.60 0.51
N LYS A 85 -17.83 3.24 1.61
CA LYS A 85 -18.74 4.40 1.61
C LYS A 85 -18.01 5.70 1.94
N GLY A 86 -16.82 5.62 2.50
CA GLY A 86 -16.03 6.77 2.94
C GLY A 86 -15.61 7.70 1.81
N LYS A 87 -15.48 8.98 2.13
CA LYS A 87 -14.86 9.98 1.26
C LYS A 87 -13.41 9.64 0.98
N TYR A 88 -12.74 9.03 1.98
CA TYR A 88 -11.36 8.56 1.92
C TYR A 88 -11.30 7.04 2.06
N ILE A 89 -10.34 6.43 1.39
CA ILE A 89 -10.01 5.01 1.50
C ILE A 89 -8.63 4.91 2.11
N ALA A 90 -8.52 4.25 3.26
CA ALA A 90 -7.28 3.91 3.92
C ALA A 90 -6.95 2.44 3.69
N ARG A 91 -5.72 2.16 3.27
CA ARG A 91 -5.26 0.78 3.09
C ARG A 91 -4.54 0.30 4.37
N MET A 92 -4.66 -0.99 4.68
CA MET A 92 -3.94 -1.64 5.77
C MET A 92 -3.59 -3.08 5.39
N ASP A 93 -2.42 -3.59 5.81
CA ASP A 93 -2.06 -5.01 5.74
C ASP A 93 -2.38 -5.73 7.05
N ALA A 94 -2.60 -7.04 6.95
CA ALA A 94 -2.99 -7.87 8.08
C ALA A 94 -1.82 -8.24 9.01
N ASP A 95 -0.61 -7.87 8.64
CA ASP A 95 0.64 -8.13 9.37
C ASP A 95 1.35 -6.85 9.85
N ASP A 96 0.79 -5.66 9.55
CA ASP A 96 1.33 -4.36 9.94
C ASP A 96 0.63 -3.79 11.18
N ILE A 97 1.20 -2.72 11.76
CA ILE A 97 0.63 -2.01 12.92
C ILE A 97 0.51 -0.52 12.59
N SER A 98 -0.70 0.01 12.63
CA SER A 98 -0.96 1.44 12.44
C SER A 98 -0.59 2.23 13.70
N MET A 99 0.07 3.39 13.57
CA MET A 99 0.32 4.26 14.72
C MET A 99 -1.00 4.90 15.19
N PRO A 100 -1.20 5.16 16.49
CA PRO A 100 -2.50 5.57 17.03
C PRO A 100 -3.10 6.85 16.42
N ASP A 101 -2.27 7.77 16.00
CA ASP A 101 -2.63 9.08 15.45
C ASP A 101 -2.56 9.17 13.92
N ARG A 102 -2.42 8.00 13.25
CA ARG A 102 -2.26 7.94 11.80
C ARG A 102 -3.41 8.61 11.07
N PHE A 103 -4.64 8.19 11.34
CA PHE A 103 -5.79 8.73 10.61
C PHE A 103 -6.04 10.20 10.94
N GLU A 104 -5.87 10.62 12.18
CA GLU A 104 -6.00 12.02 12.58
C GLU A 104 -5.07 12.92 11.75
N LYS A 105 -3.79 12.56 11.66
CA LYS A 105 -2.78 13.31 10.89
C LYS A 105 -3.06 13.27 9.38
N GLN A 106 -3.37 12.08 8.84
CA GLN A 106 -3.58 11.94 7.41
C GLN A 106 -4.88 12.60 6.95
N ILE A 107 -5.97 12.51 7.71
CA ILE A 107 -7.24 13.13 7.35
C ILE A 107 -7.17 14.65 7.48
N SER A 108 -6.59 15.19 8.56
CA SER A 108 -6.37 16.64 8.70
C SER A 108 -5.61 17.22 7.51
N PHE A 109 -4.57 16.53 7.04
CA PHE A 109 -3.83 16.95 5.86
C PHE A 109 -4.70 16.90 4.59
N LEU A 110 -5.46 15.84 4.39
CA LEU A 110 -6.30 15.63 3.19
C LEU A 110 -7.50 16.58 3.12
N GLU A 111 -8.02 17.04 4.25
CA GLU A 111 -9.09 18.03 4.28
C GLU A 111 -8.60 19.41 3.84
N ALA A 112 -7.34 19.73 4.12
CA ALA A 112 -6.69 20.96 3.67
C ALA A 112 -6.16 20.87 2.23
N ASN A 113 -5.96 19.66 1.68
CA ASN A 113 -5.29 19.43 0.40
C ASN A 113 -5.96 18.30 -0.39
N ASP A 114 -6.10 18.47 -1.70
CA ASP A 114 -6.67 17.43 -2.58
C ASP A 114 -5.57 16.52 -3.14
N LYS A 115 -5.09 15.58 -2.32
CA LYS A 115 -3.94 14.73 -2.63
C LYS A 115 -4.19 13.25 -2.30
N ILE A 116 -3.29 12.38 -2.76
CA ILE A 116 -3.07 11.04 -2.22
C ILE A 116 -1.95 11.17 -1.21
N ILE A 117 -2.11 10.56 -0.06
CA ILE A 117 -1.15 10.71 1.01
C ILE A 117 -0.66 9.38 1.55
N GLY A 118 0.67 9.27 1.69
CA GLY A 118 1.34 8.24 2.46
C GLY A 118 2.02 8.80 3.71
N SER A 119 2.94 8.03 4.24
CA SER A 119 3.78 8.42 5.38
C SER A 119 5.11 7.69 5.36
N ASN A 120 6.05 8.10 6.20
CA ASN A 120 7.18 7.28 6.57
C ASN A 120 6.74 6.05 7.36
N ILE A 121 7.61 5.04 7.45
CA ILE A 121 7.33 3.79 8.14
C ILE A 121 8.51 3.36 9.01
N ILE A 122 8.19 2.64 10.08
CA ILE A 122 9.12 1.90 10.92
C ILE A 122 9.16 0.45 10.40
N LEU A 123 10.34 -0.08 10.12
CA LEU A 123 10.50 -1.49 9.76
C LEU A 123 10.66 -2.31 11.04
N ILE A 124 9.84 -3.36 11.18
CA ILE A 124 9.88 -4.28 12.33
C ILE A 124 10.04 -5.73 11.85
N ASP A 125 10.56 -6.60 12.71
CA ASP A 125 10.53 -8.05 12.49
C ASP A 125 9.25 -8.71 13.05
N GLU A 126 9.20 -10.03 13.02
CA GLU A 126 8.06 -10.82 13.48
C GLU A 126 7.80 -10.65 14.99
N ASP A 127 8.81 -10.30 15.79
CA ASP A 127 8.77 -10.06 17.23
C ASP A 127 8.61 -8.56 17.60
N ASN A 128 8.22 -7.70 16.66
CA ASN A 128 8.08 -6.24 16.83
C ASN A 128 9.37 -5.47 17.10
N LYS A 129 10.54 -6.07 16.94
CA LYS A 129 11.82 -5.39 17.08
C LYS A 129 12.06 -4.46 15.90
N ILE A 130 12.46 -3.23 16.17
CA ILE A 130 12.76 -2.24 15.14
C ILE A 130 14.03 -2.65 14.37
N LEU A 131 13.88 -2.79 13.06
CA LEU A 131 14.96 -3.08 12.12
C LEU A 131 15.51 -1.80 11.45
N GLY A 132 14.69 -0.74 11.40
CA GLY A 132 15.06 0.52 10.79
C GLY A 132 13.87 1.42 10.46
N TYR A 133 14.14 2.46 9.70
CA TYR A 133 13.14 3.46 9.28
C TYR A 133 13.22 3.63 7.77
N ARG A 134 12.07 3.93 7.15
CA ARG A 134 12.03 4.25 5.73
C ARG A 134 11.29 5.56 5.52
N LYS A 135 12.01 6.53 4.95
CA LYS A 135 11.48 7.84 4.59
C LYS A 135 11.05 7.87 3.12
N TYR A 136 10.05 8.69 2.84
CA TYR A 136 9.51 8.91 1.50
C TYR A 136 9.58 10.39 1.13
N GLN A 137 9.59 10.70 -0.17
CA GLN A 137 9.52 12.08 -0.65
C GLN A 137 8.19 12.71 -0.24
N VAL A 138 8.20 13.95 0.28
CA VAL A 138 7.01 14.56 0.88
C VAL A 138 6.14 15.33 -0.11
N ASP A 139 6.72 15.92 -1.13
CA ASP A 139 6.02 16.80 -2.07
C ASP A 139 5.79 16.16 -3.44
N ASN A 140 4.77 16.66 -4.14
CA ASN A 140 4.29 16.13 -5.40
C ASN A 140 5.37 16.12 -6.50
N MET A 141 6.16 17.19 -6.59
CA MET A 141 7.17 17.32 -7.65
C MET A 141 8.27 16.27 -7.49
N ASN A 142 8.84 16.15 -6.29
CA ASN A 142 9.85 15.15 -5.99
C ASN A 142 9.33 13.72 -6.11
N ILE A 143 8.08 13.48 -5.69
CA ILE A 143 7.43 12.17 -5.85
C ILE A 143 7.31 11.83 -7.34
N LYS A 144 6.78 12.72 -8.17
CA LYS A 144 6.60 12.49 -9.60
C LYS A 144 7.92 12.34 -10.35
N GLN A 145 8.99 13.02 -9.95
CA GLN A 145 10.33 12.84 -10.52
C GLN A 145 10.95 11.48 -10.14
N LYS A 146 10.73 11.03 -8.90
CA LYS A 146 11.35 9.78 -8.40
C LYS A 146 10.49 8.53 -8.61
N ILE A 147 9.24 8.65 -9.07
CA ILE A 147 8.35 7.50 -9.25
C ILE A 147 8.93 6.42 -10.19
N PHE A 148 9.72 6.80 -11.19
CA PHE A 148 10.38 5.85 -12.08
C PHE A 148 11.55 5.08 -11.44
N TYR A 149 12.01 5.49 -10.26
CA TYR A 149 13.07 4.80 -9.54
C TYR A 149 12.51 3.90 -8.43
N PHE A 150 11.53 4.42 -7.67
CA PHE A 150 10.99 3.76 -6.48
C PHE A 150 9.48 3.94 -6.38
N SER A 151 8.80 2.98 -5.72
CA SER A 151 7.40 3.20 -5.32
C SER A 151 7.33 4.43 -4.39
N PRO A 152 6.39 5.37 -4.66
CA PRO A 152 6.31 6.63 -3.93
C PRO A 152 5.75 6.48 -2.51
N PHE A 153 5.14 5.34 -2.20
CA PHE A 153 4.46 5.09 -0.92
C PHE A 153 4.78 3.70 -0.38
N ALA A 154 4.61 3.52 0.92
CA ALA A 154 4.33 2.22 1.51
C ALA A 154 2.84 1.94 1.29
N HIS A 155 2.50 0.86 0.58
CA HIS A 155 1.13 0.55 0.22
C HIS A 155 0.18 0.48 1.44
N PRO A 156 0.53 -0.14 2.59
CA PRO A 156 -0.32 -0.16 3.77
C PRO A 156 -0.46 1.19 4.49
N ALA A 157 0.34 2.19 4.14
CA ALA A 157 0.32 3.49 4.78
C ALA A 157 -0.46 4.57 4.00
N ILE A 158 -1.06 4.23 2.85
CA ILE A 158 -1.76 5.22 2.04
C ILE A 158 -3.17 5.52 2.55
N VAL A 159 -3.57 6.78 2.38
CA VAL A 159 -4.96 7.23 2.37
C VAL A 159 -5.18 8.04 1.09
N LEU A 160 -6.28 7.78 0.42
CA LEU A 160 -6.61 8.40 -0.86
C LEU A 160 -8.08 8.81 -0.94
N ARG A 161 -8.40 9.79 -1.78
CA ARG A 161 -9.80 10.15 -2.05
C ARG A 161 -10.46 9.11 -2.93
N SER A 162 -11.65 8.66 -2.54
CA SER A 162 -12.48 7.76 -3.36
C SER A 162 -12.72 8.30 -4.77
N SER A 163 -12.86 9.62 -4.93
CA SER A 163 -13.05 10.26 -6.24
C SER A 163 -11.81 10.16 -7.15
N CYS A 164 -10.61 10.15 -6.57
CA CYS A 164 -9.37 9.95 -7.33
C CYS A 164 -9.27 8.52 -7.86
N LEU A 165 -9.54 7.55 -6.99
CA LEU A 165 -9.54 6.14 -7.37
C LEU A 165 -10.59 5.85 -8.45
N LYS A 166 -11.81 6.40 -8.33
CA LYS A 166 -12.85 6.27 -9.35
C LYS A 166 -12.41 6.78 -10.73
N LYS A 167 -11.62 7.86 -10.79
CA LYS A 167 -11.08 8.38 -12.06
C LYS A 167 -9.94 7.51 -12.61
N ALA A 168 -9.09 6.99 -11.73
CA ALA A 168 -7.94 6.16 -12.11
C ALA A 168 -8.35 4.73 -12.47
N GLY A 169 -9.46 4.23 -11.92
CA GLY A 169 -9.90 2.83 -11.99
C GLY A 169 -9.26 1.95 -10.92
N ASP A 170 -9.74 0.73 -10.85
CA ASP A 170 -9.38 -0.26 -9.83
C ASP A 170 -7.94 -0.77 -9.98
N TYR A 171 -7.46 -1.54 -8.98
CA TYR A 171 -6.19 -2.28 -9.09
C TYR A 171 -6.24 -3.24 -10.28
N ASN A 172 -5.18 -3.22 -11.09
CA ASN A 172 -5.04 -4.10 -12.25
C ASN A 172 -4.30 -5.39 -11.85
N ASP A 173 -5.03 -6.50 -11.77
CA ASP A 173 -4.52 -7.81 -11.36
C ASP A 173 -3.40 -8.35 -12.29
N TYR A 174 -3.33 -7.90 -13.53
CA TYR A 174 -2.24 -8.26 -14.45
C TYR A 174 -0.86 -7.86 -13.92
N PHE A 175 -0.75 -6.77 -13.16
CA PHE A 175 0.51 -6.26 -12.61
C PHE A 175 0.86 -6.82 -11.24
N ASN A 176 0.05 -7.71 -10.66
CA ASN A 176 0.39 -8.36 -9.39
C ASN A 176 1.75 -9.11 -9.50
N PRO A 177 2.73 -8.86 -8.61
CA PRO A 177 2.68 -8.13 -7.33
C PRO A 177 3.23 -6.67 -7.38
N ALA A 178 3.01 -5.92 -8.44
CA ALA A 178 3.35 -4.49 -8.57
C ALA A 178 2.10 -3.65 -8.95
N GLU A 179 0.91 -4.12 -8.56
CA GLU A 179 -0.39 -3.52 -8.84
C GLU A 179 -0.55 -2.15 -8.21
N ASP A 180 0.03 -1.93 -7.03
CA ASP A 180 0.05 -0.65 -6.33
C ASP A 180 0.87 0.39 -7.11
N TYR A 181 2.04 -0.02 -7.56
CA TYR A 181 2.95 0.84 -8.32
C TYR A 181 2.33 1.27 -9.66
N GLU A 182 1.66 0.35 -10.35
CA GLU A 182 0.92 0.66 -11.57
C GLU A 182 -0.25 1.64 -11.30
N LEU A 183 -1.00 1.40 -10.23
CA LEU A 183 -2.09 2.28 -9.83
C LEU A 183 -1.61 3.70 -9.56
N TYR A 184 -0.46 3.88 -8.88
CA TYR A 184 0.09 5.22 -8.63
C TYR A 184 0.42 5.96 -9.93
N PHE A 185 0.94 5.29 -10.94
CA PHE A 185 1.13 5.92 -12.25
C PHE A 185 -0.19 6.39 -12.87
N ARG A 186 -1.26 5.61 -12.80
CA ARG A 186 -2.58 6.06 -13.29
C ARG A 186 -3.14 7.22 -12.47
N MET A 187 -3.02 7.16 -11.16
CA MET A 187 -3.58 8.16 -10.25
C MET A 187 -2.88 9.52 -10.38
N GLY A 188 -1.59 9.57 -10.64
CA GLY A 188 -0.84 10.81 -10.81
C GLY A 188 -1.28 11.67 -11.98
N LYS A 189 -2.13 11.14 -12.87
CA LYS A 189 -2.85 11.91 -13.90
C LYS A 189 -3.97 12.78 -13.31
N TYR A 190 -4.57 12.34 -12.22
CA TYR A 190 -5.81 12.93 -11.70
C TYR A 190 -5.63 13.60 -10.36
N CYS A 191 -4.59 13.22 -9.61
CA CYS A 191 -4.37 13.67 -8.26
C CYS A 191 -2.90 13.96 -8.00
N ASP A 192 -2.65 14.91 -7.11
CA ASP A 192 -1.33 15.15 -6.57
C ASP A 192 -0.98 14.17 -5.47
N PHE A 193 0.31 14.01 -5.21
CA PHE A 193 0.88 13.13 -4.22
C PHE A 193 1.48 13.91 -3.05
N ALA A 194 1.47 13.31 -1.87
CA ALA A 194 2.24 13.78 -0.73
C ALA A 194 2.59 12.61 0.21
N ASN A 195 3.61 12.78 1.05
CA ASN A 195 3.80 11.97 2.23
C ASN A 195 3.94 12.88 3.45
N ILE A 196 3.38 12.46 4.57
CA ILE A 196 3.61 13.12 5.87
C ILE A 196 4.98 12.67 6.37
N ASP A 197 5.83 13.63 6.77
CA ASP A 197 7.15 13.33 7.36
C ASP A 197 7.00 12.89 8.82
N HIS A 198 6.19 11.83 9.03
CA HIS A 198 6.01 11.15 10.30
C HIS A 198 5.95 9.65 10.06
N ASP A 199 6.44 8.87 11.01
CA ASP A 199 6.36 7.42 11.00
C ASP A 199 4.97 7.00 11.50
N LEU A 200 4.04 6.69 10.57
CA LEU A 200 2.64 6.42 10.90
C LEU A 200 2.24 4.95 10.76
N LEU A 201 3.17 4.08 10.39
CA LEU A 201 2.95 2.64 10.27
C LEU A 201 4.22 1.88 10.67
N LYS A 202 4.07 0.79 11.41
CA LYS A 202 5.10 -0.23 11.57
C LYS A 202 4.86 -1.29 10.51
N TYR A 203 5.81 -1.39 9.57
CA TYR A 203 5.80 -2.34 8.46
C TYR A 203 6.58 -3.60 8.85
N ARG A 204 5.91 -4.74 8.85
CA ARG A 204 6.51 -6.00 9.26
C ARG A 204 7.25 -6.70 8.11
N ILE A 205 8.49 -7.07 8.38
CA ILE A 205 9.30 -7.86 7.45
C ILE A 205 9.20 -9.33 7.86
N ILE A 206 8.44 -10.10 7.10
CA ILE A 206 8.25 -11.55 7.29
C ILE A 206 9.10 -12.29 6.26
N ASN A 207 9.82 -13.32 6.72
CA ASN A 207 10.52 -14.21 5.81
C ASN A 207 9.49 -14.99 4.97
N ASN A 208 9.69 -15.01 3.63
CA ASN A 208 8.76 -15.63 2.68
C ASN A 208 7.42 -14.90 2.47
N SER A 209 7.30 -13.62 2.84
CA SER A 209 6.15 -12.79 2.43
C SER A 209 6.12 -12.60 0.90
N MET A 210 5.00 -12.06 0.39
CA MET A 210 4.90 -11.70 -1.05
C MET A 210 6.05 -10.80 -1.51
N THR A 211 6.50 -9.90 -0.66
CA THR A 211 7.61 -8.97 -0.94
C THR A 211 8.97 -9.67 -0.92
N THR A 212 9.20 -10.63 -0.04
CA THR A 212 10.49 -11.31 0.13
C THR A 212 10.59 -12.61 -0.65
N GLY A 213 9.48 -13.34 -0.84
CA GLY A 213 9.46 -14.67 -1.46
C GLY A 213 9.42 -14.64 -2.99
N ASN A 214 8.92 -13.56 -3.62
CA ASN A 214 8.74 -13.49 -5.09
C ASN A 214 9.40 -12.26 -5.73
N THR A 215 10.59 -11.89 -5.22
CA THR A 215 11.31 -10.69 -5.65
C THR A 215 11.57 -10.62 -7.16
N SER A 216 11.87 -11.74 -7.82
CA SER A 216 12.13 -11.77 -9.26
C SER A 216 10.89 -11.40 -10.09
N ASN A 217 9.72 -11.88 -9.73
CA ASN A 217 8.49 -11.54 -10.43
C ASN A 217 8.07 -10.08 -10.16
N MET A 218 8.21 -9.62 -8.93
CA MET A 218 7.97 -8.22 -8.55
C MET A 218 8.86 -7.28 -9.37
N GLU A 219 10.17 -7.55 -9.47
CA GLU A 219 11.10 -6.76 -10.28
C GLU A 219 10.69 -6.72 -11.75
N LYS A 220 10.31 -7.88 -12.34
CA LYS A 220 9.84 -7.95 -13.73
C LYS A 220 8.59 -7.10 -13.94
N LYS A 221 7.59 -7.22 -13.07
CA LYS A 221 6.35 -6.44 -13.15
C LYS A 221 6.60 -4.96 -12.94
N THR A 222 7.49 -4.58 -12.01
CA THR A 222 7.92 -3.19 -11.80
C THR A 222 8.54 -2.58 -13.05
N ILE A 223 9.39 -3.34 -13.76
CA ILE A 223 10.00 -2.90 -15.03
C ILE A 223 8.93 -2.78 -16.12
N GLU A 224 8.01 -3.74 -16.21
CA GLU A 224 6.92 -3.72 -17.19
C GLU A 224 6.03 -2.48 -17.01
N VAL A 225 5.69 -2.13 -15.77
CA VAL A 225 4.99 -0.88 -15.45
C VAL A 225 5.77 0.33 -15.97
N ARG A 226 7.06 0.44 -15.62
CA ARG A 226 7.89 1.57 -16.09
C ARG A 226 7.95 1.66 -17.60
N ASP A 227 8.14 0.55 -18.30
CA ASP A 227 8.18 0.51 -19.76
C ASP A 227 6.87 1.02 -20.38
N GLN A 228 5.74 0.61 -19.80
CA GLN A 228 4.43 1.07 -20.26
C GLN A 228 4.32 2.61 -20.21
N TYR A 229 4.83 3.23 -19.12
CA TYR A 229 4.70 4.67 -18.91
C TYR A 229 5.81 5.47 -19.59
N LEU A 230 7.01 4.94 -19.76
CA LEU A 230 8.09 5.54 -20.55
C LEU A 230 7.73 5.59 -22.05
N ASN A 231 7.08 4.54 -22.57
CA ASN A 231 6.71 4.47 -24.00
C ASN A 231 5.50 5.34 -24.36
N LYS A 232 4.62 5.66 -23.42
CA LYS A 232 3.38 6.38 -23.70
C LYS A 232 3.53 7.90 -23.82
N LYS A 233 4.73 8.48 -23.66
CA LYS A 233 4.96 9.95 -23.63
C LYS A 233 3.88 10.70 -22.82
N GLN A 234 3.60 10.23 -21.62
CA GLN A 234 2.52 10.80 -20.81
C GLN A 234 2.99 12.11 -20.20
N MET A 235 2.28 13.18 -20.50
CA MET A 235 2.59 14.57 -20.09
C MET A 235 2.53 14.84 -18.58
N TYR A 236 2.18 13.84 -17.75
CA TYR A 236 2.03 14.04 -16.30
C TYR A 236 3.29 13.71 -15.49
N TYR A 237 4.26 13.04 -16.13
CA TYR A 237 5.52 12.65 -15.54
C TYR A 237 6.66 13.14 -16.42
N GLU A 238 7.40 14.08 -15.90
CA GLU A 238 8.65 14.51 -16.54
C GLU A 238 9.77 13.54 -16.13
N TYR A 239 10.48 13.01 -17.10
CA TYR A 239 11.65 12.20 -16.87
C TYR A 239 12.77 12.58 -17.83
N ASN A 240 14.00 12.43 -17.37
CA ASN A 240 15.19 12.69 -18.13
C ASN A 240 15.86 11.38 -18.59
N TYR A 241 16.96 11.51 -19.35
CA TYR A 241 17.69 10.34 -19.85
C TYR A 241 18.24 9.43 -18.76
N THR A 242 18.45 9.91 -17.54
CA THR A 242 18.93 9.08 -16.41
C THR A 242 17.90 8.02 -16.02
N VAL A 243 16.62 8.29 -16.16
CA VAL A 243 15.54 7.29 -15.95
C VAL A 243 15.65 6.17 -16.99
N LEU A 244 15.91 6.51 -18.26
CA LEU A 244 16.08 5.51 -19.31
C LEU A 244 17.29 4.62 -19.06
N ILE A 245 18.42 5.22 -18.67
CA ILE A 245 19.64 4.47 -18.30
C ILE A 245 19.35 3.58 -17.09
N TYR A 246 18.74 4.11 -16.03
CA TYR A 246 18.39 3.34 -14.84
C TYR A 246 17.51 2.13 -15.19
N ASN A 247 16.46 2.34 -16.00
CA ASN A 247 15.57 1.25 -16.40
C ASN A 247 16.29 0.19 -17.24
N ALA A 248 17.19 0.60 -18.15
CA ALA A 248 18.03 -0.32 -18.93
C ALA A 248 18.99 -1.13 -18.05
N LEU A 249 19.67 -0.47 -17.10
CA LEU A 249 20.54 -1.12 -16.13
C LEU A 249 19.78 -2.09 -15.22
N HIS A 250 18.58 -1.73 -14.78
CA HIS A 250 17.73 -2.60 -13.98
C HIS A 250 17.34 -3.86 -14.77
N LYS A 251 16.94 -3.72 -16.05
CA LYS A 251 16.67 -4.87 -16.94
C LYS A 251 17.89 -5.78 -17.09
N LEU A 252 19.07 -5.19 -17.28
CA LEU A 252 20.30 -5.97 -17.39
C LEU A 252 20.61 -6.70 -16.09
N SER A 253 20.42 -6.06 -14.94
CA SER A 253 20.68 -6.65 -13.62
C SER A 253 19.84 -7.90 -13.34
N LEU A 254 18.62 -8.00 -13.92
CA LEU A 254 17.80 -9.21 -13.80
C LEU A 254 18.48 -10.44 -14.37
N LYS A 255 19.32 -10.26 -15.40
CA LYS A 255 19.98 -11.36 -16.10
C LYS A 255 21.29 -11.78 -15.46
N ILE A 256 22.01 -10.86 -14.82
CA ILE A 256 23.41 -11.06 -14.43
C ILE A 256 23.68 -10.96 -12.92
N MET A 257 22.74 -10.44 -12.12
CA MET A 257 23.00 -10.11 -10.72
C MET A 257 22.14 -10.92 -9.75
N PRO A 258 22.72 -11.53 -8.70
CA PRO A 258 21.97 -12.22 -7.65
C PRO A 258 21.03 -11.28 -6.91
N SER A 259 19.83 -11.76 -6.53
CA SER A 259 18.78 -10.95 -5.89
C SER A 259 19.25 -10.25 -4.60
N LYS A 260 20.07 -10.91 -3.77
CA LYS A 260 20.63 -10.32 -2.54
C LYS A 260 21.49 -9.08 -2.80
N LEU A 261 22.29 -9.10 -3.88
CA LEU A 261 23.17 -7.99 -4.24
C LEU A 261 22.34 -6.82 -4.82
N LYS A 262 21.36 -7.13 -5.67
CA LYS A 262 20.41 -6.13 -6.20
C LYS A 262 19.70 -5.40 -5.07
N MET A 263 19.18 -6.13 -4.07
CA MET A 263 18.50 -5.54 -2.92
C MET A 263 19.39 -4.59 -2.11
N LYS A 264 20.68 -4.93 -1.92
CA LYS A 264 21.64 -4.02 -1.27
C LYS A 264 21.84 -2.73 -2.06
N ILE A 265 22.05 -2.83 -3.37
CA ILE A 265 22.22 -1.65 -4.25
C ILE A 265 20.94 -0.81 -4.26
N PHE A 266 19.79 -1.42 -4.38
CA PHE A 266 18.50 -0.74 -4.36
C PHE A 266 18.28 0.05 -3.06
N ASN A 267 18.57 -0.55 -1.90
CA ASN A 267 18.44 0.12 -0.61
C ASN A 267 19.44 1.29 -0.46
N LEU A 268 20.67 1.14 -0.97
CA LEU A 268 21.66 2.24 -1.01
C LEU A 268 21.17 3.41 -1.87
N LEU A 269 20.66 3.15 -3.07
CA LEU A 269 20.16 4.19 -3.98
C LEU A 269 18.89 4.89 -3.47
N ARG A 270 18.09 4.19 -2.66
CA ARG A 270 16.85 4.73 -2.11
C ARG A 270 17.07 5.61 -0.88
N ASN A 271 18.10 5.33 -0.10
CA ASN A 271 18.38 6.03 1.16
C ASN A 271 19.30 7.25 0.98
N ASN A 272 19.81 7.49 -0.23
CA ASN A 272 20.51 8.69 -0.67
C ASN A 272 19.57 9.57 -1.53
#